data_b8cad2253a7e906d12883aa065f06160
#
_entry.id   b8cad2253a7e906d12883aa065f06160
#
_cell.length_a   1.000
_cell.length_b   1.000
_cell.length_c   1.000
_cell.angle_alpha   90.00
_cell.angle_beta   90.00
_cell.angle_gamma   90.00
#
_symmetry.space_group_name_H-M   'P 1'
#
loop_
_entity.id
_entity.type
_entity.pdbx_description
1 polymer ?
#
loop_
_entity_poly.entity_id
_entity_poly.type
_entity_poly.pdbx_seq_one_letter_code
_entity_poly.pdbx_strand_id
1 'polypeptide(L)'
;RVNTYRGPAQILREVSLRVGDGESVCLVGRNGAGKTTTIDSIMGLLPVRSGRVTFRDRDITRVPAHERALAGIGYAPEDCGIFPDLSVEENFQITSWIVPPRANARRGLDDRVFSVFPEVKGFMTRRGLHLSGGQKKMVAITRAMSLAPSILLLDEPFEGLAPVVVTRFIEAVRAIKAMGISVLIAESNLVNAARVCDRLYAIDRGEIIFQGNPRDVFGNEDVMRTIRG
;
A
#
# COMPACT_ATOMS: atom_id res chain seq x y z
N ARG A 1 -4.41 18.20 -5.98
CA ARG A 1 -5.87 18.25 -5.89
C ARG A 1 -6.45 17.27 -6.91
N VAL A 2 -6.82 16.08 -6.45
CA VAL A 2 -7.31 14.99 -7.30
C VAL A 2 -8.80 14.83 -7.09
N ASN A 3 -9.55 14.76 -8.20
CA ASN A 3 -10.96 14.41 -8.22
C ASN A 3 -11.14 13.09 -8.98
N THR A 4 -11.76 12.10 -8.34
CA THR A 4 -11.98 10.77 -8.91
C THR A 4 -13.42 10.35 -8.71
N TYR A 5 -13.95 9.62 -9.70
CA TYR A 5 -15.33 9.15 -9.76
C TYR A 5 -15.37 7.63 -9.90
N ARG A 6 -16.39 7.01 -9.32
CA ARG A 6 -16.81 5.63 -9.63
C ARG A 6 -18.21 5.69 -10.27
N GLY A 7 -18.27 5.48 -11.58
CA GLY A 7 -19.50 5.77 -12.34
C GLY A 7 -19.90 7.24 -12.18
N PRO A 8 -21.17 7.55 -11.83
CA PRO A 8 -21.64 8.92 -11.65
C PRO A 8 -21.22 9.54 -10.31
N ALA A 9 -20.82 8.73 -9.33
CA ALA A 9 -20.52 9.19 -7.97
C ALA A 9 -19.11 9.77 -7.88
N GLN A 10 -19.00 11.01 -7.40
CA GLN A 10 -17.72 11.60 -7.03
C GLN A 10 -17.26 11.04 -5.69
N ILE A 11 -16.14 10.32 -5.68
CA ILE A 11 -15.57 9.72 -4.48
C ILE A 11 -14.48 10.59 -3.87
N LEU A 12 -13.55 11.12 -4.68
CA LEU A 12 -12.50 12.02 -4.20
C LEU A 12 -12.80 13.46 -4.61
N ARG A 13 -12.64 14.38 -3.65
CA ARG A 13 -12.88 15.81 -3.78
C ARG A 13 -11.62 16.56 -3.41
N GLU A 14 -10.89 17.02 -4.42
CA GLU A 14 -9.66 17.82 -4.28
C GLU A 14 -8.61 17.19 -3.32
N VAL A 15 -8.55 15.86 -3.25
CA VAL A 15 -7.60 15.16 -2.40
C VAL A 15 -6.18 15.55 -2.77
N SER A 16 -5.41 15.97 -1.76
CA SER A 16 -3.99 16.30 -1.88
C SER A 16 -3.23 15.62 -0.78
N LEU A 17 -2.24 14.82 -1.15
CA LEU A 17 -1.29 14.21 -0.22
C LEU A 17 0.09 14.12 -0.89
N ARG A 18 1.12 13.93 -0.09
CA ARG A 18 2.48 13.67 -0.57
C ARG A 18 3.15 12.62 0.29
N VAL A 19 4.06 11.89 -0.30
CA VAL A 19 4.97 10.97 0.38
C VAL A 19 6.39 11.37 0.01
N GLY A 20 7.22 11.65 0.99
CA GLY A 20 8.64 11.95 0.81
C GLY A 20 9.47 10.68 0.62
N ASP A 21 10.71 10.84 0.19
CA ASP A 21 11.64 9.71 0.03
C ASP A 21 11.93 9.05 1.38
N GLY A 22 11.78 7.74 1.44
CA GLY A 22 11.95 6.95 2.66
C GLY A 22 10.91 7.25 3.76
N GLU A 23 9.87 8.01 3.45
CA GLU A 23 8.80 8.35 4.39
C GLU A 23 7.74 7.26 4.44
N SER A 24 7.19 7.01 5.63
CA SER A 24 5.97 6.23 5.83
C SER A 24 4.80 7.17 6.12
N VAL A 25 3.78 7.13 5.27
CA VAL A 25 2.58 7.97 5.36
C VAL A 25 1.36 7.08 5.50
N CYS A 26 0.46 7.41 6.43
CA CYS A 26 -0.84 6.75 6.52
C CYS A 26 -1.98 7.67 6.07
N LEU A 27 -2.90 7.11 5.30
CA LEU A 27 -4.19 7.68 4.97
C LEU A 27 -5.26 6.95 5.77
N VAL A 28 -5.80 7.58 6.80
CA VAL A 28 -6.75 6.98 7.73
C VAL A 28 -8.15 7.51 7.52
N GLY A 29 -9.14 6.64 7.59
CA GLY A 29 -10.54 7.01 7.47
C GLY A 29 -11.44 5.79 7.58
N ARG A 30 -12.73 6.03 7.77
CA ARG A 30 -13.74 4.96 7.85
C ARG A 30 -13.84 4.20 6.52
N ASN A 31 -14.49 3.03 6.55
CA ASN A 31 -14.84 2.32 5.31
C ASN A 31 -15.75 3.21 4.45
N GLY A 32 -15.42 3.30 3.16
CA GLY A 32 -16.10 4.20 2.23
C GLY A 32 -15.62 5.66 2.23
N ALA A 33 -14.65 6.05 3.07
CA ALA A 33 -14.13 7.43 3.10
C ALA A 33 -13.33 7.83 1.84
N GLY A 34 -12.89 6.86 1.02
CA GLY A 34 -12.14 7.12 -0.21
C GLY A 34 -10.68 6.66 -0.19
N LYS A 35 -10.26 5.87 0.81
CA LYS A 35 -8.89 5.37 0.95
C LYS A 35 -8.42 4.53 -0.25
N THR A 36 -9.09 3.42 -0.50
CA THR A 36 -8.81 2.54 -1.66
C THR A 36 -8.92 3.30 -2.98
N THR A 37 -9.92 4.20 -3.12
CA THR A 37 -10.06 5.04 -4.32
C THR A 37 -8.86 5.96 -4.51
N THR A 38 -8.27 6.46 -3.41
CA THR A 38 -7.04 7.26 -3.48
C THR A 38 -5.86 6.43 -3.97
N ILE A 39 -5.66 5.21 -3.42
CA ILE A 39 -4.61 4.29 -3.88
C ILE A 39 -4.83 3.89 -5.34
N ASP A 40 -6.06 3.51 -5.72
CA ASP A 40 -6.41 3.15 -7.10
C ASP A 40 -6.14 4.29 -8.10
N SER A 41 -6.41 5.55 -7.67
CA SER A 41 -6.09 6.74 -8.49
C SER A 41 -4.58 6.93 -8.64
N ILE A 42 -3.80 6.68 -7.59
CA ILE A 42 -2.34 6.75 -7.62
C ILE A 42 -1.77 5.62 -8.50
N MET A 43 -2.32 4.41 -8.40
CA MET A 43 -1.93 3.26 -9.25
C MET A 43 -2.40 3.39 -10.70
N GLY A 44 -3.38 4.26 -11.00
CA GLY A 44 -3.98 4.36 -12.34
C GLY A 44 -4.96 3.26 -12.67
N LEU A 45 -5.49 2.57 -11.66
CA LEU A 45 -6.60 1.62 -11.76
C LEU A 45 -7.93 2.33 -11.90
N LEU A 46 -8.02 3.56 -11.35
CA LEU A 46 -9.14 4.48 -11.56
C LEU A 46 -8.64 5.76 -12.23
N PRO A 47 -9.34 6.25 -13.27
CA PRO A 47 -8.95 7.46 -13.95
C PRO A 47 -9.19 8.70 -13.07
N VAL A 48 -8.18 9.55 -12.97
CA VAL A 48 -8.30 10.88 -12.35
C VAL A 48 -9.02 11.81 -13.32
N ARG A 49 -10.17 12.36 -12.92
CA ARG A 49 -10.96 13.25 -13.76
C ARG A 49 -10.36 14.66 -13.85
N SER A 50 -9.84 15.17 -12.73
CA SER A 50 -9.10 16.43 -12.68
C SER A 50 -8.09 16.40 -11.55
N GLY A 51 -7.08 17.26 -11.64
CA GLY A 51 -5.93 17.26 -10.76
C GLY A 51 -4.75 16.52 -11.38
N ARG A 52 -3.75 16.24 -10.55
CA ARG A 52 -2.49 15.66 -11.02
C ARG A 52 -1.93 14.66 -10.00
N VAL A 53 -1.37 13.57 -10.52
CA VAL A 53 -0.54 12.61 -9.78
C VAL A 53 0.87 12.71 -10.31
N THR A 54 1.83 12.97 -9.43
CA THR A 54 3.27 13.05 -9.78
C THR A 54 4.06 11.98 -9.06
N PHE A 55 5.04 11.42 -9.73
CA PHE A 55 5.97 10.45 -9.18
C PHE A 55 7.37 10.77 -9.69
N ARG A 56 8.34 11.04 -8.78
CA ARG A 56 9.71 11.45 -9.12
C ARG A 56 9.70 12.62 -10.12
N ASP A 57 8.97 13.69 -9.77
CA ASP A 57 8.80 14.91 -10.57
C ASP A 57 8.16 14.72 -11.95
N ARG A 58 7.76 13.49 -12.30
CA ARG A 58 7.06 13.18 -13.54
C ARG A 58 5.55 13.13 -13.30
N ASP A 59 4.79 13.78 -14.18
CA ASP A 59 3.34 13.64 -14.22
C ASP A 59 2.97 12.23 -14.73
N ILE A 60 2.32 11.45 -13.87
CA ILE A 60 1.86 10.09 -14.18
C ILE A 60 0.34 10.00 -14.27
N THR A 61 -0.37 11.12 -14.25
CA THR A 61 -1.84 11.15 -14.16
C THR A 61 -2.52 10.29 -15.20
N ARG A 62 -1.99 10.24 -16.42
CA ARG A 62 -2.51 9.46 -17.56
C ARG A 62 -1.68 8.22 -17.91
N VAL A 63 -0.64 7.92 -17.13
CA VAL A 63 0.21 6.75 -17.35
C VAL A 63 -0.56 5.49 -16.92
N PRO A 64 -0.63 4.43 -17.74
CA PRO A 64 -1.30 3.17 -17.38
C PRO A 64 -0.71 2.50 -16.14
N ALA A 65 -1.53 1.74 -15.40
CA ALA A 65 -1.13 1.11 -14.15
C ALA A 65 0.12 0.22 -14.27
N HIS A 66 0.23 -0.57 -15.33
CA HIS A 66 1.39 -1.44 -15.55
C HIS A 66 2.69 -0.65 -15.76
N GLU A 67 2.64 0.50 -16.43
CA GLU A 67 3.81 1.37 -16.58
C GLU A 67 4.20 2.05 -15.27
N ARG A 68 3.22 2.38 -14.40
CA ARG A 68 3.48 2.92 -13.05
C ARG A 68 4.17 1.86 -12.19
N ALA A 69 3.74 0.59 -12.28
CA ALA A 69 4.41 -0.51 -11.60
C ALA A 69 5.87 -0.66 -12.07
N LEU A 70 6.12 -0.63 -13.38
CA LEU A 70 7.47 -0.67 -13.97
C LEU A 70 8.32 0.56 -13.61
N ALA A 71 7.69 1.71 -13.38
CA ALA A 71 8.37 2.93 -12.93
C ALA A 71 8.82 2.86 -11.47
N GLY A 72 8.34 1.88 -10.69
CA GLY A 72 8.75 1.63 -9.31
C GLY A 72 7.67 1.91 -8.26
N ILE A 73 6.39 1.79 -8.61
CA ILE A 73 5.28 1.86 -7.66
C ILE A 73 4.79 0.43 -7.40
N GLY A 74 5.09 -0.14 -6.22
CA GLY A 74 4.56 -1.42 -5.79
C GLY A 74 3.18 -1.26 -5.17
N TYR A 75 2.32 -2.29 -5.31
CA TYR A 75 0.97 -2.26 -4.76
C TYR A 75 0.57 -3.62 -4.17
N ALA A 76 0.12 -3.60 -2.93
CA ALA A 76 -0.53 -4.73 -2.27
C ALA A 76 -1.97 -4.31 -1.93
N PRO A 77 -2.98 -4.78 -2.67
CA PRO A 77 -4.39 -4.45 -2.46
C PRO A 77 -4.97 -5.16 -1.23
N GLU A 78 -6.13 -4.69 -0.76
CA GLU A 78 -6.87 -5.22 0.38
C GLU A 78 -7.17 -6.73 0.22
N ASP A 79 -7.60 -7.16 -0.99
CA ASP A 79 -7.90 -8.55 -1.34
C ASP A 79 -6.65 -9.41 -1.57
N CYS A 80 -5.46 -8.84 -1.36
CA CYS A 80 -4.15 -9.44 -1.60
C CYS A 80 -3.83 -9.73 -3.08
N GLY A 81 -4.79 -9.80 -3.99
CA GLY A 81 -4.60 -10.09 -5.41
C GLY A 81 -3.78 -11.35 -5.70
N ILE A 82 -3.87 -12.39 -4.86
CA ILE A 82 -3.14 -13.65 -5.01
C ILE A 82 -3.93 -14.57 -5.92
N PHE A 83 -3.23 -15.26 -6.82
CA PHE A 83 -3.82 -16.32 -7.65
C PHE A 83 -4.02 -17.57 -6.77
N PRO A 84 -5.28 -17.94 -6.45
CA PRO A 84 -5.56 -18.96 -5.43
C PRO A 84 -5.11 -20.37 -5.85
N ASP A 85 -5.18 -20.67 -7.13
CA ASP A 85 -4.85 -22.00 -7.67
C ASP A 85 -3.35 -22.22 -7.90
N LEU A 86 -2.58 -21.14 -7.90
CA LEU A 86 -1.13 -21.17 -8.03
C LEU A 86 -0.46 -21.34 -6.66
N SER A 87 0.71 -21.99 -6.65
CA SER A 87 1.59 -21.98 -5.49
C SER A 87 2.10 -20.56 -5.20
N VAL A 88 2.62 -20.34 -3.99
CA VAL A 88 3.26 -19.05 -3.64
C VAL A 88 4.45 -18.80 -4.57
N GLU A 89 5.26 -19.81 -4.87
CA GLU A 89 6.38 -19.68 -5.81
C GLU A 89 5.92 -19.25 -7.21
N GLU A 90 4.87 -19.85 -7.75
CA GLU A 90 4.29 -19.47 -9.05
C GLU A 90 3.72 -18.04 -9.02
N ASN A 91 3.09 -17.64 -7.90
CA ASN A 91 2.66 -16.26 -7.71
C ASN A 91 3.83 -15.24 -7.77
N PHE A 92 5.02 -15.63 -7.31
CA PHE A 92 6.23 -14.81 -7.45
C PHE A 92 6.80 -14.87 -8.88
N GLN A 93 6.74 -16.01 -9.56
CA GLN A 93 7.25 -16.17 -10.93
C GLN A 93 6.58 -15.23 -11.91
N ILE A 94 5.28 -14.92 -11.73
CA ILE A 94 4.55 -13.95 -12.57
C ILE A 94 5.26 -12.60 -12.61
N THR A 95 5.81 -12.14 -11.47
CA THR A 95 6.51 -10.86 -11.42
C THR A 95 7.80 -10.88 -12.26
N SER A 96 8.44 -12.05 -12.41
CA SER A 96 9.64 -12.21 -13.21
C SER A 96 9.39 -12.11 -14.71
N TRP A 97 8.17 -12.34 -15.16
CA TRP A 97 7.79 -12.20 -16.58
C TRP A 97 7.59 -10.74 -16.99
N ILE A 98 7.27 -9.88 -16.01
CA ILE A 98 6.96 -8.47 -16.25
C ILE A 98 8.22 -7.62 -16.21
N VAL A 99 9.17 -7.96 -15.33
CA VAL A 99 10.41 -7.20 -15.14
C VAL A 99 11.52 -7.79 -16.00
N PRO A 100 12.11 -7.02 -16.94
CA PRO A 100 13.26 -7.49 -17.72
C PRO A 100 14.40 -7.92 -16.78
N PRO A 101 15.11 -9.01 -17.07
CA PRO A 101 16.23 -9.46 -16.26
C PRO A 101 17.34 -8.41 -16.24
N ARG A 102 17.41 -7.60 -15.20
CA ARG A 102 18.63 -6.84 -14.90
C ARG A 102 19.62 -7.84 -14.33
N ALA A 103 20.69 -8.12 -15.09
CA ALA A 103 21.59 -9.27 -14.96
C ALA A 103 22.18 -9.54 -13.56
N ASN A 104 22.14 -8.58 -12.61
CA ASN A 104 22.69 -8.73 -11.26
C ASN A 104 21.71 -8.42 -10.13
N ALA A 105 20.45 -8.07 -10.43
CA ALA A 105 19.49 -7.67 -9.39
C ALA A 105 18.72 -8.86 -8.76
N ARG A 106 18.66 -10.02 -9.44
CA ARG A 106 17.82 -11.15 -9.00
C ARG A 106 18.29 -11.83 -7.70
N ARG A 107 19.60 -12.05 -7.50
CA ARG A 107 20.08 -12.77 -6.29
C ARG A 107 20.00 -11.93 -5.01
N GLY A 108 20.30 -10.63 -5.09
CA GLY A 108 20.24 -9.74 -3.93
C GLY A 108 18.82 -9.25 -3.60
N LEU A 109 17.89 -9.26 -4.59
CA LEU A 109 16.49 -8.88 -4.36
C LEU A 109 15.75 -9.95 -3.56
N ASP A 110 15.93 -11.23 -3.91
CA ASP A 110 15.20 -12.31 -3.27
C ASP A 110 15.48 -12.37 -1.76
N ASP A 111 16.73 -12.26 -1.34
CA ASP A 111 17.07 -12.27 0.08
C ASP A 111 16.61 -11.00 0.82
N ARG A 112 16.69 -9.82 0.20
CA ARG A 112 16.19 -8.56 0.79
C ARG A 112 14.67 -8.56 0.92
N VAL A 113 13.98 -9.05 -0.10
CA VAL A 113 12.51 -9.11 -0.12
C VAL A 113 12.01 -10.09 0.93
N PHE A 114 12.59 -11.28 1.00
CA PHE A 114 12.23 -12.28 2.01
C PHE A 114 12.71 -11.94 3.43
N SER A 115 13.63 -10.98 3.61
CA SER A 115 14.00 -10.54 4.96
C SER A 115 12.87 -9.81 5.68
N VAL A 116 11.91 -9.24 4.93
CA VAL A 116 10.72 -8.58 5.50
C VAL A 116 9.76 -9.62 6.10
N PHE A 117 9.51 -10.70 5.38
CA PHE A 117 8.69 -11.81 5.83
C PHE A 117 9.39 -13.15 5.54
N PRO A 118 10.39 -13.56 6.36
CA PRO A 118 11.09 -14.84 6.21
C PRO A 118 10.15 -16.04 6.23
N GLU A 119 9.01 -15.91 6.90
CA GLU A 119 7.96 -16.93 7.02
C GLU A 119 7.44 -17.37 5.66
N VAL A 120 7.46 -16.50 4.66
CA VAL A 120 6.98 -16.79 3.30
C VAL A 120 7.77 -17.95 2.67
N LYS A 121 9.07 -18.05 2.97
CA LYS A 121 9.90 -19.18 2.50
C LYS A 121 9.37 -20.55 2.96
N GLY A 122 8.71 -20.59 4.12
CA GLY A 122 8.18 -21.83 4.70
C GLY A 122 6.91 -22.36 4.02
N PHE A 123 6.29 -21.58 3.13
CA PHE A 123 5.06 -22.00 2.44
C PHE A 123 5.07 -21.76 0.92
N MET A 124 6.26 -21.66 0.33
CA MET A 124 6.43 -21.43 -1.12
C MET A 124 5.70 -22.43 -2.01
N THR A 125 5.65 -23.69 -1.60
CA THR A 125 4.98 -24.77 -2.34
C THR A 125 3.47 -24.87 -2.09
N ARG A 126 2.92 -24.10 -1.13
CA ARG A 126 1.49 -24.10 -0.84
C ARG A 126 0.75 -23.29 -1.89
N ARG A 127 -0.46 -23.77 -2.27
CA ARG A 127 -1.37 -22.98 -3.12
C ARG A 127 -1.93 -21.80 -2.36
N GLY A 128 -2.18 -20.70 -3.06
CA GLY A 128 -2.74 -19.46 -2.50
C GLY A 128 -4.04 -19.68 -1.73
N LEU A 129 -4.90 -20.59 -2.20
CA LEU A 129 -6.18 -20.94 -1.55
C LEU A 129 -6.01 -21.53 -0.13
N HIS A 130 -4.87 -22.18 0.16
CA HIS A 130 -4.59 -22.82 1.44
C HIS A 130 -3.87 -21.89 2.45
N LEU A 131 -3.64 -20.65 2.09
CA LEU A 131 -3.03 -19.67 2.97
C LEU A 131 -4.08 -19.03 3.88
N SER A 132 -3.70 -18.78 5.14
CA SER A 132 -4.49 -17.90 6.02
C SER A 132 -4.51 -16.45 5.51
N GLY A 133 -5.45 -15.62 5.97
CA GLY A 133 -5.53 -14.21 5.60
C GLY A 133 -4.21 -13.46 5.82
N GLY A 134 -3.58 -13.65 7.00
CA GLY A 134 -2.28 -13.05 7.30
C GLY A 134 -1.16 -13.54 6.37
N GLN A 135 -1.14 -14.84 6.03
CA GLN A 135 -0.17 -15.39 5.08
C GLN A 135 -0.37 -14.81 3.67
N LYS A 136 -1.63 -14.65 3.23
CA LYS A 136 -1.95 -14.00 1.94
C LYS A 136 -1.43 -12.57 1.91
N LYS A 137 -1.65 -11.79 2.97
CA LYS A 137 -1.13 -10.41 3.07
C LYS A 137 0.41 -10.38 3.06
N MET A 138 1.09 -11.31 3.76
CA MET A 138 2.56 -11.42 3.70
C MET A 138 3.05 -11.69 2.27
N VAL A 139 2.44 -12.64 1.56
CA VAL A 139 2.78 -12.96 0.16
C VAL A 139 2.51 -11.77 -0.75
N ALA A 140 1.38 -11.06 -0.60
CA ALA A 140 1.03 -9.90 -1.42
C ALA A 140 2.08 -8.77 -1.29
N ILE A 141 2.46 -8.43 -0.07
CA ILE A 141 3.48 -7.40 0.19
C ILE A 141 4.84 -7.84 -0.35
N THR A 142 5.26 -9.07 -0.07
CA THR A 142 6.53 -9.62 -0.55
C THR A 142 6.57 -9.64 -2.09
N ARG A 143 5.46 -10.01 -2.74
CA ARG A 143 5.34 -10.01 -4.20
C ARG A 143 5.42 -8.58 -4.77
N ALA A 144 4.76 -7.60 -4.15
CA ALA A 144 4.86 -6.21 -4.55
C ALA A 144 6.29 -5.67 -4.43
N MET A 145 7.03 -6.10 -3.40
CA MET A 145 8.44 -5.74 -3.21
C MET A 145 9.38 -6.39 -4.24
N SER A 146 9.03 -7.56 -4.81
CA SER A 146 9.87 -8.24 -5.83
C SER A 146 9.99 -7.45 -7.13
N LEU A 147 9.14 -6.44 -7.36
CA LEU A 147 9.25 -5.47 -8.44
C LEU A 147 10.30 -4.38 -8.19
N ALA A 148 11.02 -4.43 -7.07
CA ALA A 148 11.99 -3.43 -6.62
C ALA A 148 11.41 -2.00 -6.59
N PRO A 149 10.30 -1.77 -5.89
CA PRO A 149 9.66 -0.48 -5.86
C PRO A 149 10.51 0.56 -5.10
N SER A 150 10.32 1.85 -5.41
CA SER A 150 10.80 2.95 -4.58
C SER A 150 9.71 3.47 -3.64
N ILE A 151 8.45 3.19 -3.97
CA ILE A 151 7.30 3.39 -3.09
C ILE A 151 6.41 2.16 -3.11
N LEU A 152 5.91 1.78 -1.94
CA LEU A 152 4.96 0.70 -1.76
C LEU A 152 3.63 1.25 -1.26
N LEU A 153 2.56 0.91 -1.97
CA LEU A 153 1.18 1.23 -1.61
C LEU A 153 0.57 0.00 -0.94
N LEU A 154 0.06 0.16 0.28
CA LEU A 154 -0.56 -0.90 1.06
C LEU A 154 -2.01 -0.50 1.38
N ASP A 155 -2.97 -1.34 1.00
CA ASP A 155 -4.38 -1.11 1.27
C ASP A 155 -4.86 -2.08 2.36
N GLU A 156 -5.27 -1.54 3.52
CA GLU A 156 -5.75 -2.25 4.71
C GLU A 156 -4.84 -3.43 5.14
N PRO A 157 -3.51 -3.22 5.28
CA PRO A 157 -2.60 -4.32 5.56
C PRO A 157 -2.82 -4.98 6.92
N PHE A 158 -3.44 -4.29 7.89
CA PHE A 158 -3.66 -4.79 9.25
C PHE A 158 -5.07 -5.35 9.47
N GLU A 159 -5.99 -5.17 8.51
CA GLU A 159 -7.37 -5.60 8.64
C GLU A 159 -7.49 -7.12 8.79
N GLY A 160 -8.33 -7.56 9.74
CA GLY A 160 -8.60 -8.97 10.00
C GLY A 160 -7.45 -9.76 10.62
N LEU A 161 -6.37 -9.10 11.04
CA LEU A 161 -5.22 -9.76 11.66
C LEU A 161 -5.34 -9.83 13.18
N ALA A 162 -4.90 -10.95 13.76
CA ALA A 162 -4.72 -11.06 15.20
C ALA A 162 -3.64 -10.07 15.71
N PRO A 163 -3.74 -9.56 16.96
CA PRO A 163 -2.83 -8.54 17.49
C PRO A 163 -1.33 -8.89 17.36
N VAL A 164 -0.97 -10.14 17.57
CA VAL A 164 0.42 -10.62 17.42
C VAL A 164 0.89 -10.51 15.97
N VAL A 165 0.02 -10.78 15.01
CA VAL A 165 0.34 -10.67 13.57
C VAL A 165 0.44 -9.21 13.17
N VAL A 166 -0.44 -8.32 13.69
CA VAL A 166 -0.33 -6.86 13.48
C VAL A 166 1.05 -6.35 13.91
N THR A 167 1.56 -6.78 15.08
CA THR A 167 2.89 -6.37 15.53
C THR A 167 3.97 -6.80 14.53
N ARG A 168 3.87 -8.02 14.00
CA ARG A 168 4.80 -8.54 12.98
C ARG A 168 4.75 -7.70 11.68
N PHE A 169 3.56 -7.26 11.26
CA PHE A 169 3.41 -6.38 10.09
C PHE A 169 3.96 -4.98 10.33
N ILE A 170 3.83 -4.45 11.54
CA ILE A 170 4.45 -3.16 11.92
C ILE A 170 5.98 -3.24 11.80
N GLU A 171 6.59 -4.35 12.26
CA GLU A 171 8.03 -4.59 12.09
C GLU A 171 8.42 -4.69 10.60
N ALA A 172 7.59 -5.34 9.79
CA ALA A 172 7.78 -5.44 8.36
C ALA A 172 7.78 -4.07 7.68
N VAL A 173 6.82 -3.18 8.00
CA VAL A 173 6.78 -1.82 7.46
C VAL A 173 8.05 -1.03 7.85
N ARG A 174 8.50 -1.18 9.09
CA ARG A 174 9.77 -0.55 9.53
C ARG A 174 10.98 -1.07 8.77
N ALA A 175 11.03 -2.39 8.51
CA ALA A 175 12.11 -2.99 7.73
C ALA A 175 12.09 -2.51 6.26
N ILE A 176 10.91 -2.41 5.64
CA ILE A 176 10.73 -1.84 4.29
C ILE A 176 11.26 -0.40 4.24
N LYS A 177 10.86 0.42 5.20
CA LYS A 177 11.34 1.80 5.32
C LYS A 177 12.87 1.88 5.50
N ALA A 178 13.45 1.00 6.32
CA ALA A 178 14.89 0.94 6.53
C ALA A 178 15.67 0.56 5.25
N MET A 179 15.00 -0.05 4.26
CA MET A 179 15.56 -0.29 2.93
C MET A 179 15.54 0.95 2.01
N GLY A 180 15.04 2.09 2.50
CA GLY A 180 14.87 3.31 1.71
C GLY A 180 13.61 3.33 0.84
N ILE A 181 12.68 2.37 1.01
CA ILE A 181 11.42 2.32 0.28
C ILE A 181 10.40 3.18 1.01
N SER A 182 9.81 4.14 0.31
CA SER A 182 8.70 4.93 0.85
C SER A 182 7.43 4.08 0.94
N VAL A 183 6.56 4.36 1.91
CA VAL A 183 5.34 3.58 2.10
C VAL A 183 4.13 4.51 2.23
N LEU A 184 3.07 4.25 1.46
CA LEU A 184 1.75 4.83 1.67
C LEU A 184 0.79 3.72 2.09
N ILE A 185 0.19 3.87 3.27
CA ILE A 185 -0.72 2.89 3.85
C ILE A 185 -2.11 3.51 3.96
N ALA A 186 -3.10 2.91 3.33
CA ALA A 186 -4.51 3.18 3.62
C ALA A 186 -4.96 2.25 4.75
N GLU A 187 -5.56 2.80 5.80
CA GLU A 187 -5.89 2.04 7.00
C GLU A 187 -7.14 2.62 7.70
N SER A 188 -8.00 1.75 8.19
CA SER A 188 -9.18 2.14 8.97
C SER A 188 -8.87 2.25 10.46
N ASN A 189 -7.88 1.51 10.97
CA ASN A 189 -7.50 1.51 12.36
C ASN A 189 -6.42 2.58 12.65
N LEU A 190 -6.86 3.70 13.23
CA LEU A 190 -5.99 4.82 13.59
C LEU A 190 -4.82 4.43 14.51
N VAL A 191 -5.06 3.51 15.46
CA VAL A 191 -4.03 3.11 16.44
C VAL A 191 -2.91 2.34 15.71
N ASN A 192 -3.26 1.44 14.81
CA ASN A 192 -2.27 0.71 14.00
C ASN A 192 -1.51 1.65 13.06
N ALA A 193 -2.22 2.56 12.38
CA ALA A 193 -1.63 3.56 11.50
C ALA A 193 -0.59 4.42 12.24
N ALA A 194 -0.94 4.95 13.42
CA ALA A 194 -0.06 5.80 14.21
C ALA A 194 1.22 5.12 14.69
N ARG A 195 1.27 3.78 14.72
CA ARG A 195 2.47 3.01 15.12
C ARG A 195 3.51 2.87 14.00
N VAL A 196 3.13 3.14 12.75
CA VAL A 196 3.96 2.83 11.57
C VAL A 196 4.28 4.03 10.69
N CYS A 197 3.59 5.16 10.83
CA CYS A 197 3.79 6.30 9.95
C CYS A 197 4.53 7.46 10.61
N ASP A 198 5.26 8.21 9.79
CA ASP A 198 5.90 9.48 10.17
C ASP A 198 4.89 10.63 10.08
N ARG A 199 3.96 10.54 9.14
CA ARG A 199 2.91 11.52 8.89
C ARG A 199 1.59 10.84 8.59
N LEU A 200 0.51 11.45 9.03
CA LEU A 200 -0.84 10.96 8.89
C LEU A 200 -1.71 11.97 8.16
N TYR A 201 -2.51 11.46 7.24
CA TYR A 201 -3.66 12.14 6.66
C TYR A 201 -4.94 11.45 7.13
N ALA A 202 -5.94 12.23 7.54
CA ALA A 202 -7.28 11.72 7.77
C ALA A 202 -8.18 12.11 6.61
N ILE A 203 -8.94 11.14 6.09
CA ILE A 203 -9.88 11.34 5.00
C ILE A 203 -11.30 11.00 5.46
N ASP A 204 -12.25 11.85 5.14
CA ASP A 204 -13.69 11.57 5.28
C ASP A 204 -14.43 12.04 4.04
N ARG A 205 -15.39 11.25 3.57
CA ARG A 205 -16.23 11.54 2.39
C ARG A 205 -15.47 12.08 1.18
N GLY A 206 -14.25 11.58 0.98
CA GLY A 206 -13.39 11.93 -0.14
C GLY A 206 -12.62 13.22 0.02
N GLU A 207 -12.55 13.80 1.21
CA GLU A 207 -11.82 15.03 1.51
C GLU A 207 -10.79 14.80 2.62
N ILE A 208 -9.62 15.43 2.52
CA ILE A 208 -8.63 15.41 3.60
C ILE A 208 -9.08 16.36 4.71
N ILE A 209 -9.36 15.82 5.88
CA ILE A 209 -9.83 16.60 7.06
C ILE A 209 -8.71 16.86 8.07
N PHE A 210 -7.56 16.17 7.95
CA PHE A 210 -6.40 16.36 8.81
C PHE A 210 -5.12 15.97 8.09
N GLN A 211 -4.04 16.69 8.39
CA GLN A 211 -2.67 16.35 8.00
C GLN A 211 -1.73 16.75 9.14
N GLY A 212 -0.92 15.84 9.62
CA GLY A 212 0.03 16.17 10.69
C GLY A 212 0.81 14.99 11.24
N ASN A 213 1.40 15.21 12.40
CA ASN A 213 2.05 14.12 13.14
C ASN A 213 0.98 13.13 13.62
N PRO A 214 1.24 11.81 13.55
CA PRO A 214 0.28 10.80 13.99
C PRO A 214 -0.20 10.95 15.46
N ARG A 215 0.62 11.55 16.32
CA ARG A 215 0.25 11.79 17.72
C ARG A 215 -0.76 12.92 17.89
N ASP A 216 -0.68 13.93 17.03
CA ASP A 216 -1.51 15.13 17.14
C ASP A 216 -2.98 14.84 16.78
N VAL A 217 -3.23 13.80 15.97
CA VAL A 217 -4.59 13.42 15.59
C VAL A 217 -5.44 13.02 16.79
N PHE A 218 -4.83 12.39 17.82
CA PHE A 218 -5.55 11.97 19.02
C PHE A 218 -6.05 13.14 19.89
N GLY A 219 -5.42 14.30 19.79
CA GLY A 219 -5.84 15.55 20.43
C GLY A 219 -6.88 16.35 19.63
N ASN A 220 -7.18 15.94 18.40
CA ASN A 220 -8.15 16.61 17.55
C ASN A 220 -9.54 15.94 17.69
N GLU A 221 -10.38 16.51 18.55
CA GLU A 221 -11.70 15.91 18.87
C GLU A 221 -12.60 15.77 17.65
N ASP A 222 -12.62 16.73 16.73
CA ASP A 222 -13.48 16.70 15.54
C ASP A 222 -13.05 15.57 14.59
N VAL A 223 -11.75 15.44 14.36
CA VAL A 223 -11.20 14.34 13.54
C VAL A 223 -11.45 12.99 14.21
N MET A 224 -11.24 12.90 15.53
CA MET A 224 -11.47 11.67 16.29
C MET A 224 -12.94 11.24 16.26
N ARG A 225 -13.88 12.20 16.39
CA ARG A 225 -15.31 11.92 16.26
C ARG A 225 -15.66 11.41 14.86
N THR A 226 -15.09 12.01 13.84
CA THR A 226 -15.36 11.62 12.44
C THR A 226 -14.81 10.22 12.12
N ILE A 227 -13.59 9.89 12.58
CA ILE A 227 -12.96 8.61 12.27
C ILE A 227 -13.52 7.45 13.11
N ARG A 228 -13.87 7.71 14.38
CA ARG A 228 -14.39 6.65 15.26
C ARG A 228 -15.89 6.36 15.07
N GLY A 229 -16.67 7.33 14.60
CA GLY A 229 -18.13 7.24 14.35
C GLY A 229 -18.93 7.47 15.58
#